data_a2cddaaba68a6a289a9e64529c07ea96
#
_entry.id   a2cddaaba68a6a289a9e64529c07ea96
#
_cell.length_a   1.000
_cell.length_b   1.000
_cell.length_c   1.000
_cell.angle_alpha   90.00
_cell.angle_beta   90.00
_cell.angle_gamma   90.00
#
_symmetry.space_group_name_H-M   'P 1'
#
loop_
_entity.id
_entity.type
_entity.pdbx_description
1 polymer ?
#
loop_
_entity_poly.entity_id
_entity_poly.type
_entity_poly.pdbx_seq_one_letter_code
_entity_poly.pdbx_strand_id
1 'polypeptide(L)'
;KNNGRTIPKHDLSLEEFDKISNYFEKVLFCGQISDPIFNPHFIDMLKMCYEKNVDVQISTAASHRPEEWYVKAFEANPKAKWIFGLDGFPKDSHKYRINQDGEKLWQMMKLAVSMGIKVVWQYIVFDYNEDDQFHAYDMAKKNGMEFLLIESSRFDDDAKHLKPEVSYTEKQKQNDFNPKCLDGTKEYGWDYLGRLLPCCWFWQTDNKHLSFSELTKDKFHISNIDKVEDVINSKEWIEFHRMLKENPENAPDICKKHCGVRGGKTSTKTLMNEIKDAR
;
A
#
# COMPACT_ATOMS: atom_id res chain seq x y z
N LYS A 1 -5.78 -17.95 -4.54
CA LYS A 1 -6.92 -18.77 -5.05
C LYS A 1 -7.96 -17.79 -5.57
N ASN A 2 -8.41 -17.97 -6.83
CA ASN A 2 -9.57 -17.26 -7.36
C ASN A 2 -10.81 -17.76 -6.63
N ASN A 3 -11.21 -17.04 -5.58
CA ASN A 3 -12.43 -17.36 -4.82
C ASN A 3 -13.71 -17.04 -5.60
N GLY A 4 -13.71 -17.25 -6.93
CA GLY A 4 -14.84 -16.95 -7.80
C GLY A 4 -15.19 -15.47 -7.95
N ARG A 5 -14.33 -14.56 -7.42
CA ARG A 5 -14.53 -13.12 -7.56
C ARG A 5 -14.04 -12.65 -8.92
N THR A 6 -14.93 -12.17 -9.74
CA THR A 6 -14.57 -11.40 -10.93
C THR A 6 -14.09 -10.03 -10.45
N ILE A 7 -12.81 -9.73 -10.68
CA ILE A 7 -12.28 -8.39 -10.44
C ILE A 7 -12.65 -7.56 -11.67
N PRO A 8 -13.45 -6.50 -11.54
CA PRO A 8 -13.71 -5.61 -12.66
C PRO A 8 -12.37 -5.06 -13.16
N LYS A 9 -12.14 -5.15 -14.46
CA LYS A 9 -10.96 -4.55 -15.08
C LYS A 9 -11.24 -3.08 -15.27
N HIS A 10 -10.68 -2.25 -14.42
CA HIS A 10 -10.52 -0.82 -14.65
C HIS A 10 -9.05 -0.50 -14.42
N ASP A 11 -8.37 -0.17 -15.49
CA ASP A 11 -7.02 0.36 -15.44
C ASP A 11 -7.11 1.87 -15.51
N LEU A 12 -6.55 2.56 -14.54
CA LEU A 12 -6.48 4.01 -14.52
C LEU A 12 -5.79 4.51 -15.80
N SER A 13 -6.44 5.40 -16.54
CA SER A 13 -5.88 6.01 -17.75
C SER A 13 -4.89 7.13 -17.40
N LEU A 14 -4.10 7.57 -18.39
CA LEU A 14 -3.19 8.71 -18.19
C LEU A 14 -3.95 10.01 -17.94
N GLU A 15 -5.09 10.23 -18.58
CA GLU A 15 -5.93 11.40 -18.37
C GLU A 15 -6.49 11.43 -16.94
N GLU A 16 -6.97 10.30 -16.44
CA GLU A 16 -7.44 10.17 -15.06
C GLU A 16 -6.31 10.38 -14.06
N PHE A 17 -5.14 9.80 -14.35
CA PHE A 17 -3.97 9.95 -13.49
C PHE A 17 -3.41 11.37 -13.49
N ASP A 18 -3.55 12.10 -14.58
CA ASP A 18 -3.16 13.50 -14.67
C ASP A 18 -3.89 14.36 -13.62
N LYS A 19 -5.19 14.14 -13.41
CA LYS A 19 -5.98 14.80 -12.38
C LYS A 19 -5.42 14.55 -10.97
N ILE A 20 -4.96 13.31 -10.70
CA ILE A 20 -4.34 12.92 -9.43
C ILE A 20 -2.99 13.61 -9.25
N SER A 21 -2.14 13.52 -10.27
CA SER A 21 -0.77 14.05 -10.21
C SER A 21 -0.69 15.59 -10.23
N ASN A 22 -1.77 16.27 -10.63
CA ASN A 22 -1.89 17.73 -10.52
C ASN A 22 -2.25 18.19 -9.10
N TYR A 23 -2.83 17.32 -8.29
CA TYR A 23 -3.29 17.69 -6.94
C TYR A 23 -2.33 17.20 -5.84
N PHE A 24 -1.85 15.95 -5.93
CA PHE A 24 -1.05 15.37 -4.87
C PHE A 24 0.46 15.55 -5.11
N GLU A 25 1.15 16.03 -4.10
CA GLU A 25 2.62 16.13 -4.09
C GLU A 25 3.30 14.78 -3.90
N LYS A 26 2.54 13.76 -3.44
CA LYS A 26 3.03 12.42 -3.20
C LYS A 26 2.03 11.37 -3.63
N VAL A 27 2.50 10.35 -4.33
CA VAL A 27 1.70 9.20 -4.78
C VAL A 27 2.34 7.90 -4.32
N LEU A 28 1.54 7.04 -3.68
CA LEU A 28 1.90 5.66 -3.37
C LEU A 28 1.15 4.71 -4.30
N PHE A 29 1.85 4.10 -5.23
CA PHE A 29 1.31 3.00 -6.02
C PHE A 29 1.37 1.73 -5.19
N CYS A 30 0.22 1.22 -4.78
CA CYS A 30 0.10 -0.05 -4.07
C CYS A 30 -1.13 -0.81 -4.56
N GLY A 31 -1.02 -2.12 -4.64
CA GLY A 31 -2.13 -2.96 -5.03
C GLY A 31 -2.74 -3.66 -3.81
N GLN A 32 -4.07 -3.57 -3.68
CA GLN A 32 -4.81 -4.40 -2.72
C GLN A 32 -5.47 -5.61 -3.40
N ILE A 33 -5.77 -5.50 -4.68
CA ILE A 33 -6.45 -6.50 -5.48
C ILE A 33 -5.55 -6.96 -6.64
N SER A 34 -4.86 -6.03 -7.28
CA SER A 34 -3.86 -6.28 -8.32
C SER A 34 -2.57 -5.52 -7.98
N ASP A 35 -1.48 -5.88 -8.63
CA ASP A 35 -0.22 -5.18 -8.47
C ASP A 35 -0.17 -3.98 -9.44
N PRO A 36 0.29 -2.79 -9.01
CA PRO A 36 0.27 -1.57 -9.82
C PRO A 36 1.08 -1.70 -11.11
N ILE A 37 2.14 -2.52 -11.13
CA ILE A 37 2.97 -2.69 -12.32
C ILE A 37 2.24 -3.38 -13.49
N PHE A 38 1.04 -3.88 -13.28
CA PHE A 38 0.23 -4.46 -14.36
C PHE A 38 -0.57 -3.42 -15.15
N ASN A 39 -0.73 -2.20 -14.64
CA ASN A 39 -1.36 -1.13 -15.42
C ASN A 39 -0.53 -0.89 -16.70
N PRO A 40 -1.15 -0.88 -17.89
CA PRO A 40 -0.45 -0.70 -19.16
C PRO A 40 0.26 0.66 -19.28
N HIS A 41 -0.24 1.67 -18.57
CA HIS A 41 0.29 3.05 -18.57
C HIS A 41 1.25 3.33 -17.41
N PHE A 42 1.65 2.31 -16.64
CA PHE A 42 2.40 2.53 -15.40
C PHE A 42 3.71 3.29 -15.60
N ILE A 43 4.48 2.97 -16.65
CA ILE A 43 5.75 3.66 -16.96
C ILE A 43 5.50 5.14 -17.31
N ASP A 44 4.45 5.42 -18.07
CA ASP A 44 4.10 6.79 -18.43
C ASP A 44 3.62 7.59 -17.21
N MET A 45 2.90 6.94 -16.28
CA MET A 45 2.53 7.54 -14.98
C MET A 45 3.76 7.89 -14.14
N LEU A 46 4.78 7.01 -14.12
CA LEU A 46 6.04 7.29 -13.43
C LEU A 46 6.76 8.50 -14.03
N LYS A 47 6.82 8.57 -15.36
CA LYS A 47 7.41 9.69 -16.09
C LYS A 47 6.66 11.00 -15.79
N MET A 48 5.31 10.97 -15.83
CA MET A 48 4.47 12.13 -15.50
C MET A 48 4.74 12.64 -14.08
N CYS A 49 4.86 11.73 -13.10
CA CYS A 49 5.22 12.11 -11.73
C CYS A 49 6.60 12.77 -11.66
N TYR A 50 7.58 12.22 -12.39
CA TYR A 50 8.93 12.80 -12.43
C TYR A 50 8.94 14.20 -13.00
N GLU A 51 8.26 14.42 -14.14
CA GLU A 51 8.14 15.71 -14.82
C GLU A 51 7.42 16.76 -13.96
N LYS A 52 6.40 16.33 -13.17
CA LYS A 52 5.66 17.20 -12.26
C LYS A 52 6.29 17.33 -10.86
N ASN A 53 7.45 16.68 -10.63
CA ASN A 53 8.10 16.64 -9.32
C ASN A 53 7.21 16.10 -8.20
N VAL A 54 6.37 15.12 -8.49
CA VAL A 54 5.57 14.36 -7.51
C VAL A 54 6.44 13.28 -6.89
N ASP A 55 6.46 13.20 -5.55
CA ASP A 55 7.17 12.12 -4.83
C ASP A 55 6.45 10.78 -5.04
N VAL A 56 7.20 9.74 -5.41
CA VAL A 56 6.61 8.44 -5.76
C VAL A 56 7.17 7.32 -4.91
N GLN A 57 6.26 6.52 -4.36
CA GLN A 57 6.59 5.22 -3.79
C GLN A 57 5.83 4.12 -4.53
N ILE A 58 6.48 3.02 -4.84
CA ILE A 58 5.88 1.87 -5.50
C ILE A 58 6.00 0.66 -4.58
N SER A 59 4.88 0.05 -4.21
CA SER A 59 4.86 -1.22 -3.49
C SER A 59 4.42 -2.32 -4.44
N THR A 60 5.33 -3.24 -4.74
CA THR A 60 5.09 -4.36 -5.65
C THR A 60 5.64 -5.67 -5.09
N ALA A 61 4.99 -6.76 -5.45
CA ALA A 61 5.47 -8.11 -5.18
C ALA A 61 5.52 -8.95 -6.47
N ALA A 62 5.19 -8.35 -7.61
CA ALA A 62 5.13 -9.06 -8.88
C ALA A 62 6.52 -9.26 -9.48
N SER A 63 6.79 -10.49 -9.95
CA SER A 63 8.04 -10.90 -10.58
C SER A 63 7.90 -11.20 -12.08
N HIS A 64 6.71 -10.94 -12.65
CA HIS A 64 6.36 -11.41 -14.00
C HIS A 64 6.90 -10.53 -15.13
N ARG A 65 7.26 -9.28 -14.86
CA ARG A 65 7.78 -8.37 -15.89
C ARG A 65 9.19 -8.78 -16.29
N PRO A 66 9.60 -8.62 -17.57
CA PRO A 66 10.97 -8.84 -18.01
C PRO A 66 11.90 -7.73 -17.48
N GLU A 67 13.21 -7.99 -17.49
CA GLU A 67 14.24 -7.05 -17.01
C GLU A 67 14.16 -5.72 -17.73
N GLU A 68 14.01 -5.72 -19.06
CA GLU A 68 13.94 -4.50 -19.87
C GLU A 68 12.75 -3.60 -19.48
N TRP A 69 11.68 -4.20 -18.97
CA TRP A 69 10.55 -3.44 -18.44
C TRP A 69 10.92 -2.70 -17.15
N TYR A 70 11.65 -3.39 -16.23
CA TYR A 70 12.12 -2.77 -15.00
C TYR A 70 13.10 -1.65 -15.27
N VAL A 71 14.07 -1.85 -16.21
CA VAL A 71 15.00 -0.81 -16.63
C VAL A 71 14.25 0.45 -17.07
N LYS A 72 13.28 0.30 -17.99
CA LYS A 72 12.45 1.42 -18.46
C LYS A 72 11.67 2.10 -17.33
N ALA A 73 11.15 1.33 -16.38
CA ALA A 73 10.41 1.88 -15.25
C ALA A 73 11.33 2.67 -14.29
N PHE A 74 12.55 2.18 -14.03
CA PHE A 74 13.55 2.88 -13.22
C PHE A 74 14.03 4.17 -13.89
N GLU A 75 14.29 4.14 -15.20
CA GLU A 75 14.67 5.30 -16.00
C GLU A 75 13.56 6.35 -16.07
N ALA A 76 12.28 5.94 -16.13
CA ALA A 76 11.14 6.85 -16.19
C ALA A 76 11.00 7.73 -14.94
N ASN A 77 11.37 7.21 -13.76
CA ASN A 77 11.43 8.02 -12.54
C ASN A 77 12.57 7.55 -11.62
N PRO A 78 13.80 8.06 -11.82
CA PRO A 78 14.95 7.64 -11.02
C PRO A 78 14.90 8.11 -9.55
N LYS A 79 13.97 9.01 -9.19
CA LYS A 79 13.75 9.46 -7.81
C LYS A 79 12.76 8.58 -7.04
N ALA A 80 12.01 7.73 -7.74
CA ALA A 80 10.98 6.91 -7.12
C ALA A 80 11.58 5.90 -6.13
N LYS A 81 10.89 5.70 -4.98
CA LYS A 81 11.25 4.70 -3.98
C LYS A 81 10.48 3.40 -4.27
N TRP A 82 11.21 2.32 -4.46
CA TRP A 82 10.62 1.01 -4.74
C TRP A 82 10.63 0.13 -3.49
N ILE A 83 9.46 -0.37 -3.12
CA ILE A 83 9.22 -1.27 -1.99
C ILE A 83 8.85 -2.63 -2.57
N PHE A 84 9.78 -3.57 -2.51
CA PHE A 84 9.59 -4.92 -3.02
C PHE A 84 9.16 -5.87 -1.90
N GLY A 85 7.98 -6.47 -2.05
CA GLY A 85 7.48 -7.47 -1.13
C GLY A 85 8.08 -8.85 -1.44
N LEU A 86 9.05 -9.26 -0.64
CA LEU A 86 9.72 -10.56 -0.73
C LEU A 86 9.76 -11.16 0.68
N ASP A 87 8.89 -12.12 0.96
CA ASP A 87 8.67 -12.63 2.31
C ASP A 87 9.46 -13.92 2.54
N GLY A 88 10.61 -13.81 3.18
CA GLY A 88 11.64 -14.83 3.32
C GLY A 88 12.80 -14.61 2.36
N PHE A 89 13.72 -15.56 2.30
CA PHE A 89 14.76 -15.55 1.27
C PHE A 89 14.16 -15.69 -0.13
N PRO A 90 14.86 -15.27 -1.19
CA PRO A 90 14.35 -15.33 -2.57
C PRO A 90 13.75 -16.68 -2.94
N LYS A 91 14.40 -17.78 -2.57
CA LYS A 91 13.92 -19.14 -2.82
C LYS A 91 12.65 -19.54 -2.06
N ASP A 92 12.34 -18.86 -0.93
CA ASP A 92 11.27 -19.24 0.01
C ASP A 92 10.02 -18.38 -0.11
N SER A 93 10.12 -17.20 -0.72
CA SER A 93 9.06 -16.20 -0.80
C SER A 93 7.76 -16.72 -1.43
N HIS A 94 7.86 -17.70 -2.34
CA HIS A 94 6.70 -18.35 -2.98
C HIS A 94 5.81 -19.12 -1.98
N LYS A 95 6.29 -19.43 -0.78
CA LYS A 95 5.49 -20.14 0.25
C LYS A 95 4.25 -19.35 0.65
N TYR A 96 4.35 -18.02 0.67
CA TYR A 96 3.21 -17.13 0.88
C TYR A 96 2.75 -16.46 -0.41
N ARG A 97 3.68 -15.92 -1.20
CA ARG A 97 3.39 -15.25 -2.47
C ARG A 97 3.33 -16.25 -3.61
N ILE A 98 2.22 -16.97 -3.68
CA ILE A 98 2.00 -18.00 -4.70
C ILE A 98 2.28 -17.43 -6.09
N ASN A 99 3.07 -18.17 -6.90
CA ASN A 99 3.53 -17.79 -8.24
C ASN A 99 4.57 -16.65 -8.29
N GLN A 100 5.11 -16.18 -7.16
CA GLN A 100 6.25 -15.27 -7.19
C GLN A 100 7.52 -16.02 -7.52
N ASP A 101 8.27 -15.53 -8.49
CA ASP A 101 9.68 -15.89 -8.71
C ASP A 101 10.53 -14.94 -7.87
N GLY A 102 10.86 -15.37 -6.65
CA GLY A 102 11.60 -14.55 -5.69
C GLY A 102 13.06 -14.33 -6.12
N GLU A 103 13.69 -15.29 -6.81
CA GLU A 103 15.05 -15.15 -7.31
C GLU A 103 15.12 -14.06 -8.40
N LYS A 104 14.17 -14.07 -9.34
CA LYS A 104 14.06 -13.02 -10.35
C LYS A 104 13.81 -11.66 -9.72
N LEU A 105 12.88 -11.59 -8.75
CA LEU A 105 12.58 -10.34 -8.07
C LEU A 105 13.81 -9.79 -7.34
N TRP A 106 14.57 -10.67 -6.68
CA TRP A 106 15.83 -10.32 -6.03
C TRP A 106 16.87 -9.75 -7.01
N GLN A 107 16.99 -10.32 -8.22
CA GLN A 107 17.85 -9.75 -9.25
C GLN A 107 17.37 -8.34 -9.66
N MET A 108 16.07 -8.13 -9.81
CA MET A 108 15.52 -6.80 -10.16
C MET A 108 15.75 -5.78 -9.04
N MET A 109 15.68 -6.20 -7.77
CA MET A 109 16.03 -5.33 -6.63
C MET A 109 17.50 -4.89 -6.68
N LYS A 110 18.42 -5.82 -6.98
CA LYS A 110 19.86 -5.51 -7.13
C LYS A 110 20.11 -4.61 -8.34
N LEU A 111 19.45 -4.87 -9.45
CA LEU A 111 19.50 -4.01 -10.64
C LEU A 111 19.05 -2.59 -10.31
N ALA A 112 17.93 -2.44 -9.60
CA ALA A 112 17.45 -1.13 -9.16
C ALA A 112 18.51 -0.37 -8.34
N VAL A 113 19.13 -1.04 -7.35
CA VAL A 113 20.22 -0.44 -6.56
C VAL A 113 21.39 -0.03 -7.44
N SER A 114 21.82 -0.87 -8.39
CA SER A 114 22.94 -0.54 -9.32
C SER A 114 22.64 0.65 -10.22
N MET A 115 21.35 0.92 -10.48
CA MET A 115 20.88 2.10 -11.23
C MET A 115 20.66 3.33 -10.31
N GLY A 116 20.99 3.26 -9.02
CA GLY A 116 20.83 4.36 -8.06
C GLY A 116 19.41 4.55 -7.51
N ILE A 117 18.51 3.61 -7.75
CA ILE A 117 17.14 3.64 -7.25
C ILE A 117 17.12 3.32 -5.75
N LYS A 118 16.27 4.02 -5.00
CA LYS A 118 16.01 3.72 -3.59
C LYS A 118 15.16 2.47 -3.46
N VAL A 119 15.73 1.41 -2.90
CA VAL A 119 15.08 0.10 -2.75
C VAL A 119 14.82 -0.21 -1.29
N VAL A 120 13.61 -0.65 -1.00
CA VAL A 120 13.21 -1.22 0.29
C VAL A 120 12.82 -2.66 0.07
N TRP A 121 13.46 -3.54 0.80
CA TRP A 121 12.99 -4.92 0.93
C TRP A 121 11.93 -4.97 2.03
N GLN A 122 10.67 -5.15 1.66
CA GLN A 122 9.56 -5.40 2.59
C GLN A 122 9.47 -6.89 2.88
N TYR A 123 9.56 -7.22 4.16
CA TYR A 123 9.58 -8.58 4.66
C TYR A 123 8.46 -8.76 5.69
N ILE A 124 7.49 -9.60 5.40
CA ILE A 124 6.45 -9.97 6.35
C ILE A 124 6.90 -11.22 7.09
N VAL A 125 6.83 -11.17 8.43
CA VAL A 125 7.19 -12.31 9.28
C VAL A 125 6.07 -13.33 9.27
N PHE A 126 6.44 -14.56 8.94
CA PHE A 126 5.61 -15.77 8.97
C PHE A 126 6.36 -16.87 9.73
N ASP A 127 5.65 -17.94 10.11
CA ASP A 127 6.20 -19.13 10.74
C ASP A 127 7.47 -19.66 10.02
N TYR A 128 7.41 -19.78 8.70
CA TYR A 128 8.50 -20.36 7.91
C TYR A 128 9.75 -19.47 7.74
N ASN A 129 9.70 -18.21 8.16
CA ASN A 129 10.80 -17.24 7.96
C ASN A 129 11.12 -16.39 9.19
N GLU A 130 10.52 -16.68 10.34
CA GLU A 130 10.71 -15.85 11.55
C GLU A 130 12.14 -15.89 12.08
N ASP A 131 12.87 -17.00 11.89
CA ASP A 131 14.26 -17.11 12.30
C ASP A 131 15.24 -16.46 11.31
N ASP A 132 14.81 -16.21 10.08
CA ASP A 132 15.65 -15.70 9.00
C ASP A 132 15.72 -14.17 8.93
N GLN A 133 14.90 -13.44 9.70
CA GLN A 133 14.73 -12.00 9.57
C GLN A 133 16.02 -11.20 9.74
N PHE A 134 16.91 -11.60 10.65
CA PHE A 134 18.20 -10.93 10.86
C PHE A 134 19.18 -11.18 9.70
N HIS A 135 19.22 -12.40 9.21
CA HIS A 135 20.03 -12.72 8.03
C HIS A 135 19.53 -12.00 6.78
N ALA A 136 18.20 -11.89 6.61
CA ALA A 136 17.61 -11.13 5.52
C ALA A 136 17.94 -9.63 5.63
N TYR A 137 17.89 -9.07 6.86
CA TYR A 137 18.34 -7.70 7.11
C TYR A 137 19.80 -7.49 6.73
N ASP A 138 20.70 -8.34 7.17
CA ASP A 138 22.13 -8.26 6.83
C ASP A 138 22.34 -8.36 5.30
N MET A 139 21.58 -9.23 4.64
CA MET A 139 21.61 -9.39 3.20
C MET A 139 21.10 -8.12 2.48
N ALA A 140 20.04 -7.51 2.95
CA ALA A 140 19.53 -6.25 2.42
C ALA A 140 20.58 -5.12 2.55
N LYS A 141 21.16 -4.94 3.72
CA LYS A 141 22.18 -3.90 3.99
C LYS A 141 23.42 -4.10 3.13
N LYS A 142 23.91 -5.32 3.01
CA LYS A 142 25.06 -5.67 2.16
C LYS A 142 24.83 -5.34 0.68
N ASN A 143 23.59 -5.37 0.24
CA ASN A 143 23.21 -5.04 -1.14
C ASN A 143 22.66 -3.60 -1.30
N GLY A 144 22.86 -2.71 -0.31
CA GLY A 144 22.50 -1.30 -0.42
C GLY A 144 20.99 -1.01 -0.33
N MET A 145 20.23 -1.90 0.28
CA MET A 145 18.76 -1.79 0.41
C MET A 145 18.37 -1.39 1.83
N GLU A 146 17.28 -0.66 1.97
CA GLU A 146 16.56 -0.52 3.25
C GLU A 146 15.78 -1.82 3.53
N PHE A 147 15.55 -2.13 4.80
CA PHE A 147 14.80 -3.31 5.21
C PHE A 147 13.59 -2.93 6.07
N LEU A 148 12.40 -3.28 5.60
CA LEU A 148 11.13 -3.00 6.27
C LEU A 148 10.52 -4.30 6.78
N LEU A 149 10.64 -4.53 8.09
CA LEU A 149 10.03 -5.66 8.76
C LEU A 149 8.55 -5.36 9.03
N ILE A 150 7.68 -6.31 8.71
CA ILE A 150 6.25 -6.23 8.99
C ILE A 150 5.81 -7.43 9.79
N GLU A 151 5.27 -7.21 10.98
CA GLU A 151 4.47 -8.19 11.68
C GLU A 151 3.01 -8.04 11.28
N SER A 152 2.49 -9.03 10.58
CA SER A 152 1.11 -9.02 10.12
C SER A 152 0.15 -9.37 11.25
N SER A 153 -1.01 -8.75 11.25
CA SER A 153 -2.14 -9.15 12.08
C SER A 153 -3.18 -9.98 11.31
N ARG A 154 -2.92 -10.30 10.05
CA ARG A 154 -3.86 -10.93 9.12
C ARG A 154 -3.61 -12.44 9.05
N PHE A 155 -3.93 -13.12 10.15
CA PHE A 155 -3.89 -14.58 10.25
C PHE A 155 -5.29 -15.08 10.55
N ASP A 156 -6.20 -14.91 9.56
CA ASP A 156 -7.52 -15.54 9.54
C ASP A 156 -7.42 -17.05 9.30
N ASP A 157 -8.54 -17.74 9.23
CA ASP A 157 -8.58 -19.20 9.21
C ASP A 157 -7.75 -19.80 8.06
N ASP A 158 -7.69 -19.17 6.90
CA ASP A 158 -6.91 -19.64 5.74
C ASP A 158 -5.39 -19.45 5.91
N ALA A 159 -4.96 -18.48 6.72
CA ALA A 159 -3.56 -18.13 6.94
C ALA A 159 -3.04 -18.47 8.35
N LYS A 160 -3.85 -19.10 9.16
CA LYS A 160 -3.51 -19.42 10.57
C LYS A 160 -2.25 -20.26 10.71
N HIS A 161 -2.00 -21.17 9.78
CA HIS A 161 -0.80 -22.01 9.72
C HIS A 161 0.49 -21.26 9.40
N LEU A 162 0.39 -20.02 8.93
CA LEU A 162 1.53 -19.14 8.61
C LEU A 162 1.86 -18.18 9.75
N LYS A 163 1.10 -18.24 10.86
CA LYS A 163 1.30 -17.30 11.95
C LYS A 163 2.61 -17.61 12.68
N PRO A 164 3.53 -16.63 12.84
CA PRO A 164 4.76 -16.82 13.60
C PRO A 164 4.48 -17.13 15.07
N GLU A 165 5.37 -17.86 15.70
CA GLU A 165 5.26 -18.20 17.13
C GLU A 165 5.57 -16.99 18.00
N VAL A 166 6.57 -16.20 17.62
CA VAL A 166 7.04 -15.03 18.37
C VAL A 166 6.42 -13.76 17.83
N SER A 167 5.87 -12.93 18.73
CA SER A 167 5.45 -11.56 18.41
C SER A 167 6.42 -10.60 19.11
N TYR A 168 7.11 -9.79 18.32
CA TYR A 168 8.11 -8.82 18.80
C TYR A 168 7.49 -7.47 19.18
N THR A 169 6.18 -7.30 18.99
CA THR A 169 5.51 -6.02 19.21
C THR A 169 4.56 -6.06 20.37
N GLU A 170 4.74 -5.10 21.27
CA GLU A 170 3.72 -4.77 22.26
C GLU A 170 2.48 -4.20 21.56
N LYS A 171 1.31 -4.72 21.90
CA LYS A 171 0.03 -4.20 21.43
C LYS A 171 -0.18 -2.81 22.00
N GLN A 172 0.07 -1.77 21.24
CA GLN A 172 -0.38 -0.43 21.60
C GLN A 172 -1.89 -0.40 21.65
N LYS A 173 -2.45 -0.20 22.83
CA LYS A 173 -3.87 0.11 23.00
C LYS A 173 -4.07 1.56 22.60
N GLN A 174 -4.65 1.80 21.45
CA GLN A 174 -5.18 3.11 21.11
C GLN A 174 -6.49 3.29 21.89
N ASN A 175 -6.53 4.28 22.78
CA ASN A 175 -7.66 4.44 23.70
C ASN A 175 -8.74 5.39 23.19
N ASP A 176 -8.43 6.26 22.21
CA ASP A 176 -9.34 7.29 21.72
C ASP A 176 -9.60 7.19 20.23
N PHE A 177 -10.80 7.56 19.80
CA PHE A 177 -11.14 7.66 18.39
C PHE A 177 -10.42 8.88 17.79
N ASN A 178 -9.41 8.62 16.97
CA ASN A 178 -8.61 9.64 16.34
C ASN A 178 -8.48 9.37 14.82
N PRO A 179 -9.44 9.82 14.02
CA PRO A 179 -9.41 9.65 12.57
C PRO A 179 -8.31 10.47 11.94
N LYS A 180 -7.24 9.82 11.51
CA LYS A 180 -6.09 10.47 10.83
C LYS A 180 -6.48 11.27 9.58
N CYS A 181 -7.69 11.12 9.05
CA CYS A 181 -8.23 11.95 8.00
C CYS A 181 -8.59 13.35 8.43
N LEU A 182 -8.67 13.61 9.74
CA LEU A 182 -8.98 14.93 10.27
C LEU A 182 -7.74 15.77 10.58
N ASP A 183 -6.57 15.15 10.71
CA ASP A 183 -5.34 15.85 11.08
C ASP A 183 -4.45 16.24 9.89
N GLY A 184 -4.91 15.99 8.67
CA GLY A 184 -4.18 16.33 7.44
C GLY A 184 -2.97 15.44 7.14
N THR A 185 -2.66 14.46 7.99
CA THR A 185 -1.54 13.53 7.78
C THR A 185 -1.93 12.33 6.92
N LYS A 186 -3.12 12.35 6.39
CA LYS A 186 -3.72 11.20 5.77
C LYS A 186 -3.51 11.10 4.29
N GLU A 187 -3.27 9.86 3.91
CA GLU A 187 -3.28 9.42 2.53
C GLU A 187 -4.71 9.12 2.07
N TYR A 188 -5.21 9.85 1.09
CA TYR A 188 -6.41 9.46 0.35
C TYR A 188 -6.14 8.17 -0.42
N GLY A 189 -7.18 7.36 -0.64
CA GLY A 189 -7.09 6.16 -1.45
C GLY A 189 -7.84 6.33 -2.77
N TRP A 190 -7.28 5.84 -3.86
CA TRP A 190 -8.02 5.55 -5.08
C TRP A 190 -8.23 4.05 -5.19
N ASP A 191 -9.46 3.63 -5.35
CA ASP A 191 -9.73 2.22 -5.55
C ASP A 191 -9.70 1.85 -7.04
N TYR A 192 -9.72 0.54 -7.29
CA TYR A 192 -9.70 -0.02 -8.64
C TYR A 192 -10.97 0.29 -9.47
N LEU A 193 -11.98 0.89 -8.88
CA LEU A 193 -13.19 1.38 -9.56
C LEU A 193 -13.12 2.88 -9.87
N GLY A 194 -11.96 3.52 -9.71
CA GLY A 194 -11.79 4.95 -10.00
C GLY A 194 -12.46 5.89 -8.99
N ARG A 195 -12.67 5.44 -7.73
CA ARG A 195 -13.31 6.22 -6.69
C ARG A 195 -12.28 6.74 -5.70
N LEU A 196 -12.36 8.03 -5.38
CA LEU A 196 -11.58 8.61 -4.28
C LEU A 196 -12.21 8.19 -2.95
N LEU A 197 -11.37 7.75 -2.04
CA LEU A 197 -11.75 7.29 -0.71
C LEU A 197 -11.02 8.10 0.37
N PRO A 198 -11.65 8.37 1.52
CA PRO A 198 -11.01 9.11 2.62
C PRO A 198 -9.76 8.42 3.15
N CYS A 199 -9.59 7.13 2.94
CA CYS A 199 -8.39 6.36 3.24
C CYS A 199 -8.36 4.99 2.57
N CYS A 200 -7.15 4.39 2.56
CA CYS A 200 -6.94 3.06 2.01
C CYS A 200 -7.77 1.94 2.67
N TRP A 201 -8.34 2.14 3.85
CA TRP A 201 -9.20 1.16 4.52
C TRP A 201 -10.69 1.33 4.19
N PHE A 202 -11.09 2.51 3.70
CA PHE A 202 -12.51 2.85 3.52
C PHE A 202 -13.23 1.96 2.51
N TRP A 203 -12.51 1.34 1.55
CA TRP A 203 -13.09 0.39 0.60
C TRP A 203 -13.73 -0.85 1.28
N GLN A 204 -13.37 -1.13 2.54
CA GLN A 204 -13.96 -2.21 3.35
C GLN A 204 -15.25 -1.79 4.07
N THR A 205 -15.68 -0.55 3.91
CA THR A 205 -16.94 -0.08 4.48
C THR A 205 -18.11 -0.86 3.87
N ASP A 206 -19.08 -1.25 4.70
CA ASP A 206 -20.30 -1.85 4.19
C ASP A 206 -20.94 -0.90 3.17
N ASN A 207 -21.23 -1.39 1.98
CA ASN A 207 -21.84 -0.62 0.89
C ASN A 207 -23.21 -0.05 1.27
N LYS A 208 -23.86 -0.61 2.30
CA LYS A 208 -25.13 -0.10 2.86
C LYS A 208 -24.93 1.07 3.80
N HIS A 209 -23.71 1.34 4.25
CA HIS A 209 -23.43 2.48 5.12
C HIS A 209 -23.60 3.79 4.33
N LEU A 210 -24.41 4.70 4.89
CA LEU A 210 -24.74 5.97 4.22
C LEU A 210 -23.49 6.74 3.76
N SER A 211 -22.46 6.82 4.59
CA SER A 211 -21.21 7.51 4.23
C SER A 211 -20.54 6.89 2.99
N PHE A 212 -20.61 5.57 2.82
CA PHE A 212 -20.01 4.92 1.64
C PHE A 212 -20.76 5.34 0.37
N SER A 213 -22.10 5.24 0.37
CA SER A 213 -22.92 5.60 -0.78
C SER A 213 -22.82 7.10 -1.13
N GLU A 214 -22.74 7.97 -0.13
CA GLU A 214 -22.59 9.40 -0.34
C GLU A 214 -21.23 9.80 -0.94
N LEU A 215 -20.13 9.19 -0.44
CA LEU A 215 -18.77 9.52 -0.88
C LEU A 215 -18.38 8.86 -2.20
N THR A 216 -19.11 7.82 -2.63
CA THR A 216 -18.80 7.05 -3.83
C THR A 216 -19.84 7.21 -4.95
N LYS A 217 -20.58 8.33 -4.95
CA LYS A 217 -21.51 8.68 -6.03
C LYS A 217 -20.78 8.79 -7.37
N ASP A 218 -21.46 8.42 -8.45
CA ASP A 218 -20.89 8.48 -9.82
C ASP A 218 -20.30 9.85 -10.17
N LYS A 219 -20.89 10.94 -9.68
CA LYS A 219 -20.33 12.28 -9.89
C LYS A 219 -18.93 12.48 -9.33
N PHE A 220 -18.49 11.61 -8.41
CA PHE A 220 -17.16 11.64 -7.80
C PHE A 220 -16.20 10.61 -8.38
N HIS A 221 -16.64 9.86 -9.39
CA HIS A 221 -15.75 8.97 -10.13
C HIS A 221 -14.71 9.79 -10.89
N ILE A 222 -13.46 9.30 -10.95
CA ILE A 222 -12.33 10.01 -11.58
C ILE A 222 -12.61 10.47 -13.01
N SER A 223 -13.39 9.68 -13.76
CA SER A 223 -13.77 10.03 -15.14
C SER A 223 -14.78 11.18 -15.22
N ASN A 224 -15.52 11.47 -14.15
CA ASN A 224 -16.63 12.42 -14.13
C ASN A 224 -16.28 13.75 -13.45
N ILE A 225 -15.09 13.90 -12.89
CA ILE A 225 -14.60 15.11 -12.24
C ILE A 225 -13.58 15.81 -13.14
N ASP A 226 -13.48 17.11 -13.05
CA ASP A 226 -12.41 17.86 -13.72
C ASP A 226 -11.13 17.84 -12.89
N LYS A 227 -11.26 17.96 -11.58
CA LYS A 227 -10.15 18.01 -10.62
C LYS A 227 -10.52 17.37 -9.29
N VAL A 228 -9.51 16.95 -8.53
CA VAL A 228 -9.69 16.25 -7.23
C VAL A 228 -10.40 17.13 -6.20
N GLU A 229 -10.18 18.43 -6.24
CA GLU A 229 -10.84 19.41 -5.37
C GLU A 229 -12.35 19.40 -5.48
N ASP A 230 -12.92 19.05 -6.64
CA ASP A 230 -14.37 18.96 -6.84
C ASP A 230 -14.99 17.89 -5.94
N VAL A 231 -14.23 16.86 -5.62
CA VAL A 231 -14.63 15.80 -4.68
C VAL A 231 -14.41 16.24 -3.23
N ILE A 232 -13.19 16.62 -2.90
CA ILE A 232 -12.76 16.87 -1.52
C ILE A 232 -13.53 18.04 -0.90
N ASN A 233 -13.83 19.07 -1.70
CA ASN A 233 -14.58 20.27 -1.28
C ASN A 233 -16.10 20.12 -1.44
N SER A 234 -16.59 18.95 -1.85
CA SER A 234 -18.01 18.71 -1.97
C SER A 234 -18.71 18.69 -0.61
N LYS A 235 -20.00 19.02 -0.61
CA LYS A 235 -20.82 19.00 0.60
C LYS A 235 -20.77 17.63 1.30
N GLU A 236 -20.82 16.54 0.55
CA GLU A 236 -20.83 15.17 1.07
C GLU A 236 -19.52 14.84 1.80
N TRP A 237 -18.38 15.25 1.25
CA TRP A 237 -17.07 15.02 1.86
C TRP A 237 -16.84 15.88 3.10
N ILE A 238 -17.22 17.14 3.05
CA ILE A 238 -17.17 18.05 4.21
C ILE A 238 -18.05 17.51 5.35
N GLU A 239 -19.26 17.07 5.02
CA GLU A 239 -20.23 16.52 5.97
C GLU A 239 -19.71 15.21 6.62
N PHE A 240 -19.07 14.35 5.83
CA PHE A 240 -18.44 13.13 6.35
C PHE A 240 -17.35 13.46 7.37
N HIS A 241 -16.45 14.39 7.06
CA HIS A 241 -15.39 14.77 7.99
C HIS A 241 -15.94 15.47 9.23
N ARG A 242 -16.99 16.29 9.07
CA ARG A 242 -17.70 16.91 10.19
C ARG A 242 -18.34 15.85 11.10
N MET A 243 -18.99 14.85 10.53
CA MET A 243 -19.59 13.74 11.27
C MET A 243 -18.55 12.97 12.06
N LEU A 244 -17.38 12.66 11.48
CA LEU A 244 -16.31 11.97 12.20
C LEU A 244 -15.80 12.76 13.41
N LYS A 245 -15.83 14.10 13.33
CA LYS A 245 -15.38 15.00 14.41
C LYS A 245 -16.45 15.22 15.49
N GLU A 246 -17.68 15.47 15.08
CA GLU A 246 -18.75 15.91 15.97
C GLU A 246 -19.64 14.78 16.47
N ASN A 247 -19.79 13.70 15.69
CA ASN A 247 -20.67 12.56 15.97
C ASN A 247 -19.96 11.24 15.68
N PRO A 248 -18.85 10.92 16.37
CA PRO A 248 -18.02 9.76 16.09
C PRO A 248 -18.74 8.42 16.27
N GLU A 249 -19.85 8.39 17.01
CA GLU A 249 -20.72 7.22 17.16
C GLU A 249 -21.35 6.78 15.83
N ASN A 250 -21.54 7.73 14.89
CA ASN A 250 -22.09 7.48 13.55
C ASN A 250 -21.00 7.13 12.52
N ALA A 251 -19.73 7.05 12.94
CA ALA A 251 -18.64 6.69 12.05
C ALA A 251 -18.77 5.24 11.56
N PRO A 252 -18.40 4.94 10.31
CA PRO A 252 -18.34 3.58 9.80
C PRO A 252 -17.49 2.67 10.70
N ASP A 253 -17.87 1.40 10.81
CA ASP A 253 -17.16 0.42 11.66
C ASP A 253 -15.69 0.29 11.29
N ILE A 254 -15.37 0.45 10.01
CA ILE A 254 -13.98 0.43 9.54
C ILE A 254 -13.17 1.60 10.13
N CYS A 255 -13.76 2.79 10.26
CA CYS A 255 -13.14 3.93 10.91
C CYS A 255 -12.92 3.67 12.41
N LYS A 256 -13.95 3.14 13.10
CA LYS A 256 -13.86 2.75 14.51
C LYS A 256 -12.79 1.68 14.74
N LYS A 257 -12.66 0.73 13.82
CA LYS A 257 -11.68 -0.35 13.86
C LYS A 257 -10.24 0.14 13.71
N HIS A 258 -9.98 1.04 12.77
CA HIS A 258 -8.62 1.47 12.43
C HIS A 258 -8.19 2.78 13.09
N CYS A 259 -9.14 3.58 13.53
CA CYS A 259 -8.89 4.88 14.16
C CYS A 259 -9.52 5.00 15.56
N GLY A 260 -10.11 3.94 16.09
CA GLY A 260 -10.88 3.98 17.33
C GLY A 260 -10.34 3.11 18.45
N VAL A 261 -11.10 3.14 19.54
CA VAL A 261 -10.81 2.52 20.86
C VAL A 261 -10.74 1.00 20.84
N ARG A 262 -11.36 0.34 19.88
CA ARG A 262 -11.30 -1.12 19.79
C ARG A 262 -9.99 -1.50 19.11
N GLY A 263 -8.96 -1.75 19.94
CA GLY A 263 -7.67 -2.23 19.51
C GLY A 263 -7.77 -3.42 18.56
N GLY A 264 -8.00 -3.14 17.29
CA GLY A 264 -7.79 -4.10 16.23
C GLY A 264 -6.29 -4.41 16.23
N LYS A 265 -5.94 -5.69 16.02
CA LYS A 265 -4.56 -6.07 15.79
C LYS A 265 -4.10 -5.29 14.55
N THR A 266 -3.31 -4.26 14.74
CA THR A 266 -2.67 -3.54 13.63
C THR A 266 -1.35 -4.21 13.33
N SER A 267 -1.06 -4.41 12.04
CA SER A 267 0.29 -4.82 11.62
C SER A 267 1.27 -3.73 12.01
N THR A 268 2.39 -4.10 12.61
CA THR A 268 3.47 -3.17 12.90
C THR A 268 4.47 -3.17 11.76
N LYS A 269 5.01 -2.00 11.48
CA LYS A 269 6.03 -1.79 10.45
C LYS A 269 7.25 -1.19 11.12
N THR A 270 8.36 -1.89 11.09
CA THR A 270 9.62 -1.44 11.67
C THR A 270 10.67 -1.35 10.58
N LEU A 271 11.19 -0.14 10.36
CA LEU A 271 12.37 0.04 9.51
C LEU A 271 13.59 -0.35 10.36
N MET A 272 14.24 -1.46 10.05
CA MET A 272 15.33 -2.04 10.83
C MET A 272 16.66 -1.27 10.71
N ASN A 273 16.63 0.04 10.55
CA ASN A 273 17.84 0.88 10.66
C ASN A 273 18.23 1.14 12.11
N GLU A 274 17.33 0.90 13.07
CA GLU A 274 17.43 1.30 14.47
C GLU A 274 17.47 0.15 15.48
N ILE A 275 17.35 -1.12 15.02
CA ILE A 275 17.56 -2.25 15.93
C ILE A 275 19.08 -2.47 16.09
N LYS A 276 19.70 -1.57 16.82
CA LYS A 276 20.94 -1.84 17.51
C LYS A 276 20.57 -2.50 18.85
N ASP A 277 21.10 -3.72 19.05
CA ASP A 277 21.19 -4.39 20.35
C ASP A 277 19.90 -4.92 20.99
N ALA A 278 19.28 -5.91 20.33
CA ALA A 278 18.56 -6.95 21.04
C ALA A 278 19.29 -8.31 20.77
N ARG A 279 20.55 -8.39 21.12
CA ARG A 279 21.30 -9.64 21.26
C ARG A 279 21.67 -9.88 22.70
#